data_bc3fdf5e79ef0c61c9b8cc8863f31ab9
#
_entry.id   bc3fdf5e79ef0c61c9b8cc8863f31ab9
#
_cell.length_a   1.000
_cell.length_b   1.000
_cell.length_c   1.000
_cell.angle_alpha   90.00
_cell.angle_beta   90.00
_cell.angle_gamma   90.00
#
_symmetry.space_group_name_H-M   'P 1'
#
loop_
_entity.id
_entity.type
_entity.pdbx_description
1 polymer ?
#
loop_
_entity_poly.entity_id
_entity_poly.type
_entity_poly.pdbx_seq_one_letter_code
_entity_poly.pdbx_strand_id
1 'polypeptide(L)'
;MRAIRLHAFGPAENLVLEETPDPEPAKGQVRITVAAAGVHLLDTAIREGIQGPLPELPALPTIPGREIAGIVDELGDDVPAHWLGKRVVAHIGFAPGGYAERVVTEASRLHEVPDDLDSAEAVALIGTGRTTMGILRFATLTPDSVAVVPAAAGGIGTLLTKYAKHRGATVIGLAGGPEKTARVRANGADLAVDYTDPKWPDEVRTYLAEQLDGRAATVVFDGVGGDAGRHAVDLLGPGGTHIVFGWSGKGPQADDDGEDLEFTEEELAARGITQLNVLGPAMMRKADGDNPVRTLELAALTAASLGHFTPAVQRFPLAEAAAAHRALESRATMGKVVLVP
;
A
#
# COMPACT_ATOMS: atom_id res chain seq x y z
N MET A 1 -11.44 17.57 -20.24
CA MET A 1 -11.46 17.02 -18.86
C MET A 1 -10.52 17.78 -17.97
N ARG A 2 -10.77 17.79 -16.66
CA ARG A 2 -9.80 18.28 -15.69
C ARG A 2 -8.79 17.20 -15.34
N ALA A 3 -7.53 17.57 -15.23
CA ALA A 3 -6.44 16.67 -14.84
C ALA A 3 -5.36 17.41 -14.06
N ILE A 4 -4.64 16.69 -13.22
CA ILE A 4 -3.44 17.21 -12.59
C ILE A 4 -2.28 17.08 -13.55
N ARG A 5 -1.62 18.21 -13.85
CA ARG A 5 -0.43 18.27 -14.70
C ARG A 5 0.82 18.52 -13.88
N LEU A 6 1.86 17.78 -14.19
CA LEU A 6 3.22 17.98 -13.68
C LEU A 6 4.09 18.50 -14.83
N HIS A 7 4.47 19.76 -14.78
CA HIS A 7 5.29 20.41 -15.82
C HIS A 7 6.79 20.35 -15.52
N ALA A 8 7.15 20.26 -14.25
CA ALA A 8 8.52 20.15 -13.77
C ALA A 8 8.57 19.26 -12.54
N PHE A 9 9.61 18.46 -12.40
CA PHE A 9 9.87 17.75 -11.15
C PHE A 9 10.14 18.75 -10.01
N GLY A 10 9.85 18.35 -8.76
CA GLY A 10 10.07 19.19 -7.59
C GLY A 10 8.93 19.13 -6.57
N PRO A 11 8.63 20.24 -5.89
CA PRO A 11 7.69 20.28 -4.76
C PRO A 11 6.24 19.96 -5.18
N ALA A 12 5.40 19.63 -4.19
CA ALA A 12 4.01 19.24 -4.42
C ALA A 12 3.17 20.30 -5.18
N GLU A 13 3.55 21.57 -5.07
CA GLU A 13 2.93 22.70 -5.76
C GLU A 13 3.05 22.65 -7.29
N ASN A 14 3.96 21.83 -7.81
CA ASN A 14 4.08 21.55 -9.26
C ASN A 14 2.93 20.70 -9.80
N LEU A 15 2.09 20.14 -8.93
CA LEU A 15 0.84 19.45 -9.30
C LEU A 15 -0.26 20.47 -9.52
N VAL A 16 -0.52 20.80 -10.78
CA VAL A 16 -1.46 21.86 -11.17
C VAL A 16 -2.71 21.26 -11.81
N LEU A 17 -3.90 21.69 -11.35
CA LEU A 17 -5.15 21.30 -11.98
C LEU A 17 -5.35 22.13 -13.26
N GLU A 18 -5.51 21.45 -14.40
CA GLU A 18 -5.68 22.07 -15.72
C GLU A 18 -6.79 21.39 -16.52
N GLU A 19 -7.30 22.09 -17.51
CA GLU A 19 -8.13 21.49 -18.54
C GLU A 19 -7.27 20.91 -19.68
N THR A 20 -7.56 19.67 -20.06
CA THR A 20 -6.89 18.95 -21.13
C THR A 20 -7.93 18.31 -22.06
N PRO A 21 -7.59 18.01 -23.31
CA PRO A 21 -8.46 17.20 -24.16
C PRO A 21 -8.78 15.85 -23.48
N ASP A 22 -9.97 15.33 -23.75
CA ASP A 22 -10.32 13.97 -23.36
C ASP A 22 -9.44 12.97 -24.12
N PRO A 23 -8.92 11.92 -23.47
CA PRO A 23 -8.20 10.88 -24.17
C PRO A 23 -9.16 9.98 -24.95
N GLU A 24 -8.73 9.51 -26.12
CA GLU A 24 -9.49 8.58 -26.96
C GLU A 24 -8.89 7.18 -26.84
N PRO A 25 -9.70 6.13 -26.62
CA PRO A 25 -9.20 4.77 -26.52
C PRO A 25 -8.78 4.23 -27.89
N ALA A 26 -7.56 3.73 -27.98
CA ALA A 26 -7.06 3.01 -29.14
C ALA A 26 -7.59 1.56 -29.16
N LYS A 27 -7.25 0.79 -30.21
CA LYS A 27 -7.57 -0.62 -30.32
C LYS A 27 -7.13 -1.40 -29.08
N GLY A 28 -8.04 -2.19 -28.50
CA GLY A 28 -7.82 -2.97 -27.27
C GLY A 28 -7.91 -2.18 -25.97
N GLN A 29 -8.12 -0.87 -26.05
CA GLN A 29 -8.21 0.02 -24.89
C GLN A 29 -9.64 0.44 -24.57
N VAL A 30 -9.86 0.87 -23.36
CA VAL A 30 -11.09 1.49 -22.88
C VAL A 30 -10.80 2.86 -22.32
N ARG A 31 -11.79 3.77 -22.41
CA ARG A 31 -11.79 4.99 -21.60
C ARG A 31 -12.65 4.78 -20.36
N ILE A 32 -12.19 5.33 -19.25
CA ILE A 32 -12.83 5.22 -17.94
C ILE A 32 -13.09 6.63 -17.43
N THR A 33 -14.36 6.94 -17.09
CA THR A 33 -14.70 8.06 -16.22
C THR A 33 -14.28 7.71 -14.81
N VAL A 34 -13.25 8.40 -14.31
CA VAL A 34 -12.60 8.11 -13.02
C VAL A 34 -13.47 8.60 -11.88
N ALA A 35 -13.73 7.72 -10.92
CA ALA A 35 -14.41 8.03 -9.67
C ALA A 35 -13.42 8.09 -8.47
N ALA A 36 -12.26 7.44 -8.61
CA ALA A 36 -11.22 7.46 -7.59
C ALA A 36 -9.85 7.14 -8.23
N ALA A 37 -8.79 7.83 -7.80
CA ALA A 37 -7.41 7.60 -8.20
C ALA A 37 -6.51 7.44 -6.97
N GLY A 38 -5.70 6.38 -6.93
CA GLY A 38 -4.83 6.08 -5.79
C GLY A 38 -3.55 6.90 -5.80
N VAL A 39 -3.13 7.37 -4.62
CA VAL A 39 -1.85 8.03 -4.41
C VAL A 39 -0.90 7.09 -3.66
N HIS A 40 0.30 6.91 -4.18
CA HIS A 40 1.39 6.16 -3.55
C HIS A 40 2.51 7.06 -3.08
N LEU A 41 3.28 6.59 -2.09
CA LEU A 41 4.54 7.24 -1.72
C LEU A 41 5.52 7.30 -2.91
N LEU A 42 5.50 6.30 -3.79
CA LEU A 42 6.28 6.32 -5.03
C LEU A 42 5.87 7.46 -5.98
N ASP A 43 4.60 7.87 -5.98
CA ASP A 43 4.16 9.00 -6.82
C ASP A 43 4.74 10.33 -6.31
N THR A 44 4.97 10.47 -4.99
CA THR A 44 5.66 11.63 -4.43
C THR A 44 7.14 11.64 -4.84
N ALA A 45 7.81 10.49 -4.79
CA ALA A 45 9.20 10.36 -5.22
C ALA A 45 9.37 10.67 -6.71
N ILE A 46 8.51 10.11 -7.57
CA ILE A 46 8.53 10.39 -9.03
C ILE A 46 8.29 11.88 -9.30
N ARG A 47 7.36 12.52 -8.60
CA ARG A 47 7.11 13.96 -8.72
C ARG A 47 8.37 14.78 -8.36
N GLU A 48 9.16 14.34 -7.41
CA GLU A 48 10.44 14.96 -7.04
C GLU A 48 11.57 14.71 -8.05
N GLY A 49 11.37 13.81 -9.01
CA GLY A 49 12.38 13.42 -9.99
C GLY A 49 13.22 12.23 -9.54
N ILE A 50 12.78 11.50 -8.52
CA ILE A 50 13.43 10.27 -8.07
C ILE A 50 12.84 9.11 -8.88
N GLN A 51 13.68 8.40 -9.64
CA GLN A 51 13.25 7.36 -10.56
C GLN A 51 12.66 6.13 -9.84
N GLY A 52 13.24 5.75 -8.70
CA GLY A 52 12.82 4.55 -7.98
C GLY A 52 12.85 3.28 -8.85
N PRO A 53 11.84 2.41 -8.78
CA PRO A 53 11.79 1.16 -9.55
C PRO A 53 11.32 1.34 -11.02
N LEU A 54 11.10 2.56 -11.47
CA LEU A 54 10.72 2.82 -12.87
C LEU A 54 11.90 2.59 -13.82
N PRO A 55 11.66 2.09 -15.04
CA PRO A 55 12.71 2.02 -16.07
C PRO A 55 13.30 3.39 -16.39
N GLU A 56 12.47 4.43 -16.40
CA GLU A 56 12.83 5.82 -16.64
C GLU A 56 11.81 6.75 -16.01
N LEU A 57 12.18 8.00 -15.75
CA LEU A 57 11.25 9.03 -15.33
C LEU A 57 10.28 9.37 -16.47
N PRO A 58 9.00 9.72 -16.16
CA PRO A 58 8.06 10.11 -17.20
C PRO A 58 8.50 11.39 -17.90
N ALA A 59 8.26 11.46 -19.21
CA ALA A 59 8.45 12.70 -19.97
C ALA A 59 7.48 13.77 -19.46
N LEU A 60 7.98 15.00 -19.33
CA LEU A 60 7.15 16.15 -18.91
C LEU A 60 6.69 16.97 -20.13
N PRO A 61 5.48 17.57 -20.07
CA PRO A 61 4.52 17.52 -18.98
C PRO A 61 3.75 16.19 -18.94
N THR A 62 3.43 15.69 -17.73
CA THR A 62 2.70 14.43 -17.55
C THR A 62 1.50 14.59 -16.63
N ILE A 63 0.55 13.64 -16.68
CA ILE A 63 -0.52 13.47 -15.70
C ILE A 63 -0.11 12.30 -14.79
N PRO A 64 0.16 12.52 -13.47
CA PRO A 64 0.56 11.45 -12.58
C PRO A 64 -0.53 10.42 -12.29
N GLY A 65 -0.20 9.45 -11.44
CA GLY A 65 -1.15 8.44 -10.93
C GLY A 65 -1.21 7.19 -11.80
N ARG A 66 -1.35 6.03 -11.14
CA ARG A 66 -1.27 4.72 -11.80
C ARG A 66 -2.34 3.74 -11.35
N GLU A 67 -3.23 4.14 -10.46
CA GLU A 67 -4.34 3.33 -9.96
C GLU A 67 -5.63 4.11 -10.07
N ILE A 68 -6.63 3.51 -10.68
CA ILE A 68 -7.93 4.15 -10.88
C ILE A 68 -9.06 3.16 -10.64
N ALA A 69 -10.21 3.70 -10.24
CA ALA A 69 -11.49 3.03 -10.35
C ALA A 69 -12.53 3.99 -10.92
N GLY A 70 -13.49 3.46 -11.67
CA GLY A 70 -14.51 4.27 -12.30
C GLY A 70 -15.44 3.44 -13.17
N ILE A 71 -16.03 4.08 -14.16
CA ILE A 71 -16.97 3.45 -15.10
C ILE A 71 -16.41 3.53 -16.51
N VAL A 72 -16.40 2.42 -17.23
CA VAL A 72 -16.03 2.40 -18.66
C VAL A 72 -17.09 3.17 -19.45
N ASP A 73 -16.69 4.27 -20.07
CA ASP A 73 -17.59 5.16 -20.82
C ASP A 73 -17.37 5.10 -22.34
N GLU A 74 -16.24 4.54 -22.80
CA GLU A 74 -15.95 4.37 -24.23
C GLU A 74 -15.05 3.16 -24.47
N LEU A 75 -15.28 2.48 -25.60
CA LEU A 75 -14.50 1.32 -26.02
C LEU A 75 -13.73 1.63 -27.30
N GLY A 76 -12.46 1.27 -27.34
CA GLY A 76 -11.69 1.20 -28.56
C GLY A 76 -12.04 -0.06 -29.38
N ASP A 77 -11.51 -0.13 -30.60
CA ASP A 77 -11.71 -1.28 -31.47
C ASP A 77 -11.24 -2.60 -30.81
N ASP A 78 -11.90 -3.69 -31.14
CA ASP A 78 -11.63 -5.05 -30.65
C ASP A 78 -11.81 -5.25 -29.12
N VAL A 79 -12.42 -4.31 -28.41
CA VAL A 79 -12.79 -4.49 -27.00
C VAL A 79 -14.18 -5.12 -26.90
N PRO A 80 -14.36 -6.18 -26.07
CA PRO A 80 -15.67 -6.78 -25.84
C PRO A 80 -16.69 -5.78 -25.30
N ALA A 81 -17.88 -5.71 -25.93
CA ALA A 81 -18.92 -4.74 -25.60
C ALA A 81 -19.44 -4.80 -24.16
N HIS A 82 -19.26 -5.93 -23.48
CA HIS A 82 -19.72 -6.10 -22.09
C HIS A 82 -19.01 -5.17 -21.09
N TRP A 83 -17.87 -4.60 -21.46
CA TRP A 83 -17.16 -3.65 -20.59
C TRP A 83 -17.84 -2.29 -20.49
N LEU A 84 -18.59 -1.88 -21.53
CA LEU A 84 -19.26 -0.57 -21.53
C LEU A 84 -20.24 -0.46 -20.35
N GLY A 85 -20.10 0.60 -19.58
CA GLY A 85 -20.91 0.87 -18.38
C GLY A 85 -20.53 0.07 -17.13
N LYS A 86 -19.52 -0.80 -17.21
CA LYS A 86 -19.04 -1.56 -16.05
C LYS A 86 -18.27 -0.69 -15.07
N ARG A 87 -18.49 -0.92 -13.77
CA ARG A 87 -17.64 -0.42 -12.69
C ARG A 87 -16.35 -1.23 -12.67
N VAL A 88 -15.22 -0.55 -12.83
CA VAL A 88 -13.92 -1.22 -12.97
C VAL A 88 -12.86 -0.58 -12.06
N VAL A 89 -11.85 -1.36 -11.75
CA VAL A 89 -10.62 -0.92 -11.10
C VAL A 89 -9.43 -1.46 -11.88
N ALA A 90 -8.37 -0.66 -12.01
CA ALA A 90 -7.16 -1.07 -12.70
C ALA A 90 -5.91 -0.39 -12.15
N HIS A 91 -4.80 -1.15 -12.15
CA HIS A 91 -3.47 -0.58 -12.11
C HIS A 91 -2.99 -0.38 -13.56
N ILE A 92 -2.86 0.86 -13.99
CA ILE A 92 -2.56 1.21 -15.39
C ILE A 92 -1.06 1.05 -15.77
N GLY A 93 -0.29 0.41 -14.91
CA GLY A 93 1.12 0.10 -15.15
C GLY A 93 2.03 1.29 -14.89
N PHE A 94 3.05 1.42 -15.71
CA PHE A 94 3.96 2.57 -15.67
C PHE A 94 3.45 3.75 -16.51
N ALA A 95 2.40 3.55 -17.30
CA ALA A 95 1.75 4.65 -18.00
C ALA A 95 1.14 5.62 -16.96
N PRO A 96 1.45 6.91 -17.04
CA PRO A 96 0.80 7.93 -16.23
C PRO A 96 -0.64 8.16 -16.71
N GLY A 97 -1.42 8.95 -15.95
CA GLY A 97 -2.74 9.40 -16.40
C GLY A 97 -3.86 9.28 -15.36
N GLY A 98 -3.60 8.68 -14.20
CA GLY A 98 -4.65 8.38 -13.22
C GLY A 98 -5.23 9.61 -12.51
N TYR A 99 -4.49 10.71 -12.36
CA TYR A 99 -4.97 11.92 -11.68
C TYR A 99 -5.77 12.82 -12.64
N ALA A 100 -6.85 12.29 -13.18
CA ALA A 100 -7.70 12.95 -14.15
C ALA A 100 -9.16 12.49 -14.01
N GLU A 101 -10.09 13.24 -14.59
CA GLU A 101 -11.50 12.83 -14.69
C GLU A 101 -11.72 11.66 -15.66
N ARG A 102 -10.82 11.47 -16.63
CA ARG A 102 -10.85 10.37 -17.61
C ARG A 102 -9.46 9.83 -17.85
N VAL A 103 -9.38 8.53 -18.10
CA VAL A 103 -8.13 7.84 -18.40
C VAL A 103 -8.38 6.73 -19.41
N VAL A 104 -7.37 6.44 -20.22
CA VAL A 104 -7.39 5.30 -21.15
C VAL A 104 -6.43 4.22 -20.64
N THR A 105 -6.87 2.95 -20.73
CA THR A 105 -6.02 1.80 -20.38
C THR A 105 -6.41 0.57 -21.18
N GLU A 106 -5.51 -0.43 -21.22
CA GLU A 106 -5.79 -1.73 -21.84
C GLU A 106 -6.94 -2.45 -21.14
N ALA A 107 -7.90 -2.97 -21.90
CA ALA A 107 -9.02 -3.75 -21.36
C ALA A 107 -8.57 -4.98 -20.57
N SER A 108 -7.40 -5.55 -20.89
CA SER A 108 -6.81 -6.69 -20.17
C SER A 108 -6.37 -6.38 -18.73
N ARG A 109 -6.24 -5.09 -18.35
CA ARG A 109 -5.90 -4.65 -17.00
C ARG A 109 -7.11 -4.51 -16.08
N LEU A 110 -8.32 -4.55 -16.64
CA LEU A 110 -9.53 -4.30 -15.87
C LEU A 110 -9.88 -5.46 -14.93
N HIS A 111 -10.37 -5.10 -13.76
CA HIS A 111 -11.13 -5.95 -12.87
C HIS A 111 -12.51 -5.31 -12.65
N GLU A 112 -13.57 -6.10 -12.66
CA GLU A 112 -14.87 -5.60 -12.19
C GLU A 112 -14.80 -5.30 -10.71
N VAL A 113 -15.37 -4.17 -10.28
CA VAL A 113 -15.45 -3.81 -8.86
C VAL A 113 -16.62 -4.58 -8.25
N PRO A 114 -16.40 -5.35 -7.17
CA PRO A 114 -17.47 -5.99 -6.42
C PRO A 114 -18.53 -4.97 -5.95
N ASP A 115 -19.78 -5.40 -5.89
CA ASP A 115 -20.91 -4.51 -5.60
C ASP A 115 -20.86 -3.91 -4.19
N ASP A 116 -20.24 -4.59 -3.26
CA ASP A 116 -20.05 -4.21 -1.85
C ASP A 116 -18.89 -3.25 -1.61
N LEU A 117 -18.10 -2.93 -2.65
CA LEU A 117 -16.98 -1.98 -2.57
C LEU A 117 -17.32 -0.67 -3.28
N ASP A 118 -16.95 0.45 -2.68
CA ASP A 118 -16.90 1.71 -3.40
C ASP A 118 -15.63 1.86 -4.24
N SER A 119 -15.59 2.86 -5.13
CA SER A 119 -14.45 3.05 -6.04
C SER A 119 -13.14 3.36 -5.32
N ALA A 120 -13.17 4.09 -4.20
CA ALA A 120 -11.98 4.42 -3.43
C ALA A 120 -11.44 3.19 -2.66
N GLU A 121 -12.33 2.34 -2.17
CA GLU A 121 -11.98 1.06 -1.55
C GLU A 121 -11.37 0.11 -2.59
N ALA A 122 -11.96 0.03 -3.78
CA ALA A 122 -11.43 -0.78 -4.87
C ALA A 122 -10.01 -0.33 -5.28
N VAL A 123 -9.77 0.97 -5.40
CA VAL A 123 -8.42 1.53 -5.65
C VAL A 123 -7.44 1.15 -4.55
N ALA A 124 -7.86 1.18 -3.29
CA ALA A 124 -7.00 0.77 -2.19
C ALA A 124 -6.60 -0.72 -2.26
N LEU A 125 -7.39 -1.54 -2.95
CA LEU A 125 -7.11 -2.97 -3.09
C LEU A 125 -6.19 -3.29 -4.28
N ILE A 126 -6.28 -2.52 -5.38
CA ILE A 126 -5.59 -2.88 -6.62
C ILE A 126 -4.06 -2.76 -6.51
N GLY A 127 -3.53 -1.85 -5.73
CA GLY A 127 -2.10 -1.72 -5.50
C GLY A 127 -1.70 -2.06 -4.06
N THR A 128 -2.24 -1.35 -3.09
CA THR A 128 -1.95 -1.58 -1.67
C THR A 128 -2.40 -2.97 -1.23
N GLY A 129 -3.61 -3.40 -1.58
CA GLY A 129 -4.12 -4.74 -1.32
C GLY A 129 -3.30 -5.82 -2.02
N ARG A 130 -2.97 -5.64 -3.31
CA ARG A 130 -2.07 -6.52 -4.07
C ARG A 130 -0.74 -6.73 -3.32
N THR A 131 -0.10 -5.65 -2.88
CA THR A 131 1.17 -5.71 -2.15
C THR A 131 0.98 -6.44 -0.82
N THR A 132 -0.10 -6.16 -0.09
CA THR A 132 -0.44 -6.85 1.16
C THR A 132 -0.60 -8.36 0.94
N MET A 133 -1.34 -8.78 -0.09
CA MET A 133 -1.49 -10.20 -0.41
C MET A 133 -0.17 -10.87 -0.79
N GLY A 134 0.72 -10.14 -1.46
CA GLY A 134 2.07 -10.61 -1.75
C GLY A 134 2.91 -10.80 -0.48
N ILE A 135 2.88 -9.85 0.45
CA ILE A 135 3.57 -9.92 1.76
C ILE A 135 3.06 -11.14 2.56
N LEU A 136 1.76 -11.34 2.60
CA LEU A 136 1.12 -12.43 3.35
C LEU A 136 1.52 -13.83 2.85
N ARG A 137 2.02 -13.97 1.62
CA ARG A 137 2.55 -15.25 1.13
C ARG A 137 3.86 -15.70 1.78
N PHE A 138 4.49 -14.82 2.55
CA PHE A 138 5.72 -15.11 3.30
C PHE A 138 5.47 -15.38 4.78
N ALA A 139 4.22 -15.30 5.24
CA ALA A 139 3.84 -15.57 6.63
C ALA A 139 2.76 -16.64 6.71
N THR A 140 2.89 -17.53 7.68
CA THR A 140 1.80 -18.44 8.07
C THR A 140 1.18 -17.90 9.35
N LEU A 141 -0.01 -17.31 9.24
CA LEU A 141 -0.74 -16.76 10.37
C LEU A 141 -1.75 -17.77 10.90
N THR A 142 -1.66 -18.04 12.20
CA THR A 142 -2.53 -18.95 12.96
C THR A 142 -2.96 -18.27 14.27
N PRO A 143 -3.89 -18.84 15.04
CA PRO A 143 -4.24 -18.34 16.36
C PRO A 143 -3.06 -18.27 17.37
N ASP A 144 -2.00 -19.03 17.13
CA ASP A 144 -0.80 -19.00 17.95
C ASP A 144 0.17 -17.88 17.54
N SER A 145 -0.08 -17.21 16.41
CA SER A 145 0.78 -16.14 15.92
C SER A 145 0.63 -14.86 16.75
N VAL A 146 1.74 -14.20 17.01
CA VAL A 146 1.82 -12.85 17.57
C VAL A 146 2.49 -11.96 16.52
N ALA A 147 1.70 -11.13 15.85
CA ALA A 147 2.15 -10.27 14.76
C ALA A 147 2.39 -8.84 15.23
N VAL A 148 3.57 -8.32 14.98
CA VAL A 148 3.89 -6.89 15.17
C VAL A 148 3.81 -6.19 13.83
N VAL A 149 3.06 -5.09 13.78
CA VAL A 149 2.79 -4.34 12.54
C VAL A 149 3.18 -2.87 12.74
N PRO A 150 4.41 -2.47 12.40
CA PRO A 150 4.79 -1.06 12.31
C PRO A 150 3.96 -0.31 11.25
N ALA A 151 3.73 0.99 11.47
CA ALA A 151 2.85 1.83 10.66
C ALA A 151 1.45 1.23 10.41
N ALA A 152 0.86 0.60 11.44
CA ALA A 152 -0.41 -0.13 11.39
C ALA A 152 -1.62 0.73 10.97
N ALA A 153 -1.54 2.06 11.07
CA ALA A 153 -2.57 2.99 10.61
C ALA A 153 -2.50 3.31 9.11
N GLY A 154 -1.41 2.94 8.42
CA GLY A 154 -1.23 3.14 6.99
C GLY A 154 -2.05 2.15 6.14
N GLY A 155 -2.01 2.30 4.82
CA GLY A 155 -2.78 1.44 3.90
C GLY A 155 -2.46 -0.04 4.06
N ILE A 156 -1.18 -0.44 3.90
CA ILE A 156 -0.74 -1.84 4.07
C ILE A 156 -0.94 -2.30 5.52
N GLY A 157 -0.52 -1.49 6.50
CA GLY A 157 -0.60 -1.84 7.92
C GLY A 157 -2.03 -2.13 8.38
N THR A 158 -3.01 -1.36 7.91
CA THR A 158 -4.44 -1.61 8.17
C THR A 158 -4.89 -2.96 7.63
N LEU A 159 -4.51 -3.30 6.40
CA LEU A 159 -4.89 -4.58 5.78
C LEU A 159 -4.20 -5.76 6.46
N LEU A 160 -2.91 -5.64 6.81
CA LEU A 160 -2.17 -6.66 7.56
C LEU A 160 -2.80 -6.90 8.94
N THR A 161 -3.11 -5.81 9.68
CA THR A 161 -3.78 -5.89 10.99
C THR A 161 -5.10 -6.65 10.91
N LYS A 162 -5.99 -6.25 10.00
CA LYS A 162 -7.30 -6.87 9.84
C LYS A 162 -7.20 -8.32 9.37
N TYR A 163 -6.33 -8.61 8.42
CA TYR A 163 -6.13 -9.98 7.94
C TYR A 163 -5.56 -10.90 9.03
N ALA A 164 -4.56 -10.42 9.78
CA ALA A 164 -4.00 -11.19 10.89
C ALA A 164 -5.06 -11.48 11.96
N LYS A 165 -5.91 -10.51 12.29
CA LYS A 165 -7.06 -10.70 13.18
C LYS A 165 -8.06 -11.71 12.62
N HIS A 166 -8.39 -11.63 11.32
CA HIS A 166 -9.26 -12.62 10.67
C HIS A 166 -8.68 -14.04 10.77
N ARG A 167 -7.35 -14.19 10.78
CA ARG A 167 -6.67 -15.48 10.97
C ARG A 167 -6.59 -15.92 12.44
N GLY A 168 -7.14 -15.14 13.37
CA GLY A 168 -7.12 -15.41 14.81
C GLY A 168 -5.83 -15.02 15.52
N ALA A 169 -4.87 -14.40 14.84
CA ALA A 169 -3.60 -13.99 15.44
C ALA A 169 -3.79 -12.87 16.48
N THR A 170 -2.89 -12.82 17.45
CA THR A 170 -2.70 -11.63 18.28
C THR A 170 -1.96 -10.57 17.47
N VAL A 171 -2.46 -9.34 17.46
CA VAL A 171 -1.88 -8.25 16.68
C VAL A 171 -1.48 -7.08 17.58
N ILE A 172 -0.20 -6.73 17.50
CA ILE A 172 0.41 -5.56 18.14
C ILE A 172 0.66 -4.54 17.03
N GLY A 173 -0.13 -3.48 17.00
CA GLY A 173 -0.02 -2.44 15.96
C GLY A 173 0.73 -1.22 16.48
N LEU A 174 1.74 -0.77 15.75
CA LEU A 174 2.52 0.41 16.10
C LEU A 174 2.14 1.56 15.15
N ALA A 175 1.88 2.76 15.72
CA ALA A 175 1.53 3.93 14.94
C ALA A 175 1.98 5.20 15.65
N GLY A 176 2.19 6.30 14.95
CA GLY A 176 2.62 7.57 15.55
C GLY A 176 1.45 8.42 15.99
N GLY A 177 1.39 8.72 17.28
CA GLY A 177 0.41 9.61 17.90
C GLY A 177 -0.91 8.96 18.28
N PRO A 178 -1.68 9.63 19.17
CA PRO A 178 -2.88 9.05 19.80
C PRO A 178 -4.02 8.79 18.82
N GLU A 179 -4.19 9.61 17.78
CA GLU A 179 -5.26 9.44 16.80
C GLU A 179 -5.04 8.18 15.97
N LYS A 180 -3.79 7.93 15.53
CA LYS A 180 -3.45 6.73 14.77
C LYS A 180 -3.52 5.47 15.61
N THR A 181 -3.07 5.50 16.86
CA THR A 181 -3.20 4.36 17.76
C THR A 181 -4.66 4.03 18.06
N ALA A 182 -5.52 5.03 18.22
CA ALA A 182 -6.96 4.82 18.34
C ALA A 182 -7.55 4.15 17.10
N ARG A 183 -7.12 4.57 15.89
CA ARG A 183 -7.53 3.93 14.63
C ARG A 183 -7.05 2.47 14.54
N VAL A 184 -5.82 2.19 14.99
CA VAL A 184 -5.25 0.84 14.98
C VAL A 184 -6.04 -0.09 15.91
N ARG A 185 -6.46 0.38 17.11
CA ARG A 185 -7.38 -0.36 18.00
C ARG A 185 -8.72 -0.61 17.32
N ALA A 186 -9.30 0.40 16.68
CA ALA A 186 -10.57 0.27 15.95
C ALA A 186 -10.48 -0.71 14.77
N ASN A 187 -9.28 -0.90 14.18
CA ASN A 187 -9.01 -1.92 13.15
C ASN A 187 -8.87 -3.34 13.73
N GLY A 188 -8.93 -3.50 15.05
CA GLY A 188 -8.95 -4.80 15.73
C GLY A 188 -7.61 -5.24 16.31
N ALA A 189 -6.58 -4.40 16.37
CA ALA A 189 -5.35 -4.75 17.08
C ALA A 189 -5.61 -4.97 18.59
N ASP A 190 -5.00 -6.00 19.15
CA ASP A 190 -5.13 -6.34 20.57
C ASP A 190 -4.36 -5.35 21.45
N LEU A 191 -3.22 -4.88 20.95
CA LEU A 191 -2.47 -3.77 21.51
C LEU A 191 -2.16 -2.75 20.39
N ALA A 192 -2.33 -1.46 20.68
CA ALA A 192 -1.92 -0.38 19.78
C ALA A 192 -1.06 0.62 20.54
N VAL A 193 0.17 0.80 20.10
CA VAL A 193 1.21 1.56 20.79
C VAL A 193 1.70 2.72 19.95
N ASP A 194 1.98 3.84 20.61
CA ASP A 194 2.60 5.00 19.98
C ASP A 194 4.13 4.82 19.91
N TYR A 195 4.64 4.45 18.73
CA TYR A 195 6.08 4.22 18.56
C TYR A 195 6.92 5.53 18.55
N THR A 196 6.29 6.69 18.66
CA THR A 196 7.01 7.97 18.86
C THR A 196 7.39 8.19 20.33
N ASP A 197 6.77 7.47 21.27
CA ASP A 197 7.24 7.40 22.65
C ASP A 197 8.42 6.40 22.76
N PRO A 198 9.61 6.82 23.18
CA PRO A 198 10.76 5.92 23.26
C PRO A 198 10.57 4.71 24.20
N LYS A 199 9.56 4.73 25.06
CA LYS A 199 9.23 3.62 25.97
C LYS A 199 8.31 2.56 25.35
N TRP A 200 7.88 2.73 24.12
CA TRP A 200 6.97 1.80 23.47
C TRP A 200 7.45 0.32 23.48
N PRO A 201 8.76 0.00 23.36
CA PRO A 201 9.19 -1.40 23.41
C PRO A 201 8.92 -2.04 24.76
N ASP A 202 9.03 -1.28 25.86
CA ASP A 202 8.75 -1.77 27.20
C ASP A 202 7.26 -2.00 27.45
N GLU A 203 6.39 -1.13 26.89
CA GLU A 203 4.94 -1.33 26.91
C GLU A 203 4.57 -2.66 26.20
N VAL A 204 5.16 -2.93 25.03
CA VAL A 204 4.94 -4.19 24.33
C VAL A 204 5.45 -5.39 25.11
N ARG A 205 6.66 -5.32 25.68
CA ARG A 205 7.22 -6.41 26.52
C ARG A 205 6.33 -6.70 27.72
N THR A 206 5.81 -5.66 28.37
CA THR A 206 4.88 -5.81 29.51
C THR A 206 3.61 -6.53 29.06
N TYR A 207 3.02 -6.12 27.91
CA TYR A 207 1.85 -6.79 27.36
C TYR A 207 2.13 -8.27 27.03
N LEU A 208 3.25 -8.59 26.40
CA LEU A 208 3.65 -9.96 26.09
C LEU A 208 3.78 -10.81 27.36
N ALA A 209 4.38 -10.25 28.41
CA ALA A 209 4.58 -10.93 29.69
C ALA A 209 3.25 -11.17 30.43
N GLU A 210 2.40 -10.16 30.52
CA GLU A 210 1.20 -10.20 31.38
C GLU A 210 -0.04 -10.79 30.68
N GLN A 211 -0.19 -10.57 29.36
CA GLN A 211 -1.38 -10.95 28.62
C GLN A 211 -1.17 -12.19 27.75
N LEU A 212 0.06 -12.56 27.46
CA LEU A 212 0.42 -13.69 26.58
C LEU A 212 1.34 -14.71 27.25
N ASP A 213 1.39 -14.75 28.59
CA ASP A 213 2.21 -15.69 29.38
C ASP A 213 3.69 -15.70 28.96
N GLY A 214 4.23 -14.54 28.56
CA GLY A 214 5.62 -14.39 28.12
C GLY A 214 5.89 -14.88 26.70
N ARG A 215 4.87 -15.19 25.89
CA ARG A 215 5.06 -15.52 24.47
C ARG A 215 5.66 -14.33 23.73
N ALA A 216 6.73 -14.57 22.97
CA ALA A 216 7.35 -13.57 22.13
C ALA A 216 6.55 -13.35 20.82
N ALA A 217 6.86 -12.28 20.10
CA ALA A 217 6.35 -12.10 18.75
C ALA A 217 6.86 -13.21 17.81
N THR A 218 6.02 -13.62 16.86
CA THR A 218 6.35 -14.68 15.89
C THR A 218 6.62 -14.11 14.50
N VAL A 219 6.08 -12.92 14.20
CA VAL A 219 6.28 -12.24 12.92
C VAL A 219 6.26 -10.72 13.09
N VAL A 220 7.18 -10.05 12.42
CA VAL A 220 7.21 -8.59 12.25
C VAL A 220 6.99 -8.28 10.77
N PHE A 221 5.99 -7.45 10.48
CA PHE A 221 5.70 -6.95 9.13
C PHE A 221 6.27 -5.54 8.98
N ASP A 222 7.52 -5.43 8.57
CA ASP A 222 8.25 -4.17 8.57
C ASP A 222 8.21 -3.43 7.22
N GLY A 223 7.48 -2.31 7.19
CA GLY A 223 7.47 -1.35 6.10
C GLY A 223 8.11 0.00 6.47
N VAL A 224 8.69 0.11 7.67
CA VAL A 224 9.19 1.36 8.25
C VAL A 224 10.71 1.40 8.27
N GLY A 225 11.32 0.36 8.80
CA GLY A 225 12.74 0.30 9.02
C GLY A 225 13.26 1.21 10.15
N GLY A 226 14.55 1.48 10.16
CA GLY A 226 15.21 2.30 11.16
C GLY A 226 15.05 1.77 12.59
N ASP A 227 15.14 2.64 13.59
CA ASP A 227 15.05 2.27 14.99
C ASP A 227 13.74 1.55 15.35
N ALA A 228 12.63 1.96 14.76
CA ALA A 228 11.34 1.31 14.99
C ALA A 228 11.31 -0.14 14.48
N GLY A 229 11.89 -0.40 13.31
CA GLY A 229 12.05 -1.74 12.77
C GLY A 229 12.98 -2.59 13.63
N ARG A 230 14.14 -2.03 14.04
CA ARG A 230 15.10 -2.72 14.91
C ARG A 230 14.46 -3.14 16.24
N HIS A 231 13.80 -2.23 16.94
CA HIS A 231 13.11 -2.54 18.18
C HIS A 231 11.96 -3.54 18.00
N ALA A 232 11.26 -3.50 16.85
CA ALA A 232 10.22 -4.49 16.56
C ALA A 232 10.81 -5.91 16.40
N VAL A 233 11.97 -6.04 15.76
CA VAL A 233 12.70 -7.31 15.63
C VAL A 233 13.16 -7.82 17.00
N ASP A 234 13.50 -6.94 17.95
CA ASP A 234 13.88 -7.32 19.32
C ASP A 234 12.74 -7.95 20.14
N LEU A 235 11.51 -7.87 19.65
CA LEU A 235 10.34 -8.55 20.22
C LEU A 235 10.17 -9.99 19.71
N LEU A 236 10.87 -10.37 18.63
CA LEU A 236 10.79 -11.72 18.05
C LEU A 236 11.45 -12.75 18.97
N GLY A 237 10.76 -13.88 19.14
CA GLY A 237 11.34 -15.07 19.74
C GLY A 237 12.07 -15.95 18.72
N PRO A 238 12.76 -17.02 19.21
CA PRO A 238 13.37 -18.03 18.34
C PRO A 238 12.34 -18.63 17.37
N GLY A 239 12.71 -18.78 16.09
CA GLY A 239 11.82 -19.20 15.02
C GLY A 239 10.97 -18.07 14.45
N GLY A 240 11.10 -16.85 14.95
CA GLY A 240 10.39 -15.68 14.45
C GLY A 240 10.85 -15.24 13.07
N THR A 241 9.94 -14.53 12.36
CA THR A 241 10.20 -14.05 11.00
C THR A 241 10.09 -12.52 10.93
N HIS A 242 11.13 -11.87 10.40
CA HIS A 242 11.15 -10.46 10.04
C HIS A 242 10.87 -10.31 8.54
N ILE A 243 9.72 -9.77 8.17
CA ILE A 243 9.29 -9.57 6.77
C ILE A 243 9.46 -8.09 6.42
N VAL A 244 10.46 -7.78 5.61
CA VAL A 244 10.81 -6.41 5.19
C VAL A 244 10.17 -6.11 3.84
N PHE A 245 9.37 -5.05 3.79
CA PHE A 245 8.70 -4.60 2.55
C PHE A 245 8.73 -3.08 2.36
N GLY A 246 9.58 -2.36 3.05
CA GLY A 246 9.72 -0.91 2.86
C GLY A 246 10.62 -0.26 3.90
N TRP A 247 10.91 1.01 3.62
CA TRP A 247 11.78 1.86 4.43
C TRP A 247 11.15 3.25 4.62
N SER A 248 9.84 3.30 4.84
CA SER A 248 9.11 4.57 4.95
C SER A 248 9.59 5.44 6.13
N GLY A 249 10.35 4.87 7.06
CA GLY A 249 11.00 5.59 8.15
C GLY A 249 12.05 6.60 7.70
N LYS A 250 12.76 6.30 6.61
CA LYS A 250 13.83 7.14 6.05
C LYS A 250 13.34 8.24 5.09
N GLY A 251 12.10 8.16 4.60
CA GLY A 251 11.55 9.04 3.57
C GLY A 251 11.99 8.65 2.15
N PRO A 252 11.45 9.33 1.10
CA PRO A 252 11.71 8.99 -0.30
C PRO A 252 13.13 9.33 -0.78
N GLN A 253 13.89 10.12 -0.02
CA GLN A 253 15.24 10.59 -0.36
C GLN A 253 16.35 9.81 0.36
N ALA A 254 16.02 8.78 1.11
CA ALA A 254 17.05 7.96 1.74
C ALA A 254 17.84 7.25 0.63
N ASP A 255 19.10 7.60 0.51
CA ASP A 255 20.05 6.86 -0.32
C ASP A 255 19.98 5.39 0.09
N ASP A 256 20.04 4.50 -0.89
CA ASP A 256 19.95 3.05 -0.71
C ASP A 256 21.25 2.50 -0.06
N ASP A 257 21.84 3.30 0.82
CA ASP A 257 23.09 3.00 1.50
C ASP A 257 23.00 1.83 2.48
N GLY A 258 21.80 1.23 2.58
CA GLY A 258 21.60 -0.09 3.22
C GLY A 258 21.96 -0.21 4.71
N GLU A 259 22.64 0.75 5.26
CA GLU A 259 23.40 0.59 6.50
C GLU A 259 22.58 0.56 7.80
N ASP A 260 21.32 1.02 7.83
CA ASP A 260 20.66 1.27 9.12
C ASP A 260 19.64 0.22 9.60
N LEU A 261 19.47 -0.89 8.88
CA LEU A 261 18.60 -1.98 9.30
C LEU A 261 19.29 -3.33 9.34
N GLU A 262 20.56 -3.35 9.03
CA GLU A 262 21.26 -4.61 8.92
C GLU A 262 21.55 -5.20 10.29
N PHE A 263 20.65 -6.09 10.69
CA PHE A 263 21.08 -7.19 11.52
C PHE A 263 22.01 -8.04 10.67
N THR A 264 23.17 -8.34 11.19
CA THR A 264 24.07 -9.28 10.50
C THR A 264 23.39 -10.66 10.45
N GLU A 265 23.72 -11.46 9.43
CA GLU A 265 23.25 -12.85 9.37
C GLU A 265 23.59 -13.62 10.62
N GLU A 266 24.74 -13.34 11.23
CA GLU A 266 25.21 -13.96 12.48
C GLU A 266 24.31 -13.58 13.67
N GLU A 267 23.91 -12.31 13.83
CA GLU A 267 22.99 -11.85 14.85
C GLU A 267 21.61 -12.52 14.74
N LEU A 268 21.07 -12.59 13.52
CA LEU A 268 19.78 -13.21 13.26
C LEU A 268 19.85 -14.73 13.50
N ALA A 269 20.91 -15.38 13.03
CA ALA A 269 21.13 -16.81 13.22
C ALA A 269 21.28 -17.16 14.71
N ALA A 270 22.05 -16.37 15.48
CA ALA A 270 22.21 -16.56 16.91
C ALA A 270 20.88 -16.46 17.69
N ARG A 271 19.92 -15.66 17.17
CA ARG A 271 18.57 -15.48 17.74
C ARG A 271 17.55 -16.47 17.17
N GLY A 272 17.92 -17.25 16.15
CA GLY A 272 17.01 -18.14 15.43
C GLY A 272 15.92 -17.36 14.64
N ILE A 273 16.22 -16.14 14.18
CA ILE A 273 15.29 -15.29 13.43
C ILE A 273 15.57 -15.41 11.93
N THR A 274 14.51 -15.50 11.13
CA THR A 274 14.59 -15.45 9.66
C THR A 274 14.18 -14.07 9.16
N GLN A 275 15.05 -13.39 8.38
CA GLN A 275 14.71 -12.15 7.69
C GLN A 275 14.43 -12.40 6.22
N LEU A 276 13.36 -11.79 5.70
CA LEU A 276 12.92 -11.92 4.32
C LEU A 276 12.64 -10.55 3.69
N ASN A 277 13.39 -10.19 2.66
CA ASN A 277 13.11 -9.04 1.81
C ASN A 277 12.13 -9.48 0.72
N VAL A 278 10.88 -9.00 0.78
CA VAL A 278 9.79 -9.63 0.02
C VAL A 278 9.30 -8.84 -1.19
N LEU A 279 9.70 -7.59 -1.39
CA LEU A 279 9.26 -6.81 -2.55
C LEU A 279 9.94 -7.24 -3.87
N GLY A 280 9.34 -6.79 -4.97
CA GLY A 280 9.89 -7.00 -6.32
C GLY A 280 9.91 -8.46 -6.74
N PRO A 281 11.05 -8.98 -7.26
CA PRO A 281 11.14 -10.33 -7.82
C PRO A 281 10.78 -11.45 -6.82
N ALA A 282 11.08 -11.28 -5.54
CA ALA A 282 10.76 -12.28 -4.51
C ALA A 282 9.23 -12.47 -4.40
N MET A 283 8.49 -11.37 -4.32
CA MET A 283 7.02 -11.38 -4.28
C MET A 283 6.43 -12.02 -5.55
N MET A 284 6.94 -11.64 -6.72
CA MET A 284 6.43 -12.16 -8.00
C MET A 284 6.66 -13.67 -8.14
N ARG A 285 7.82 -14.17 -7.69
CA ARG A 285 8.08 -15.65 -7.68
C ARG A 285 7.17 -16.41 -6.72
N LYS A 286 6.72 -15.78 -5.62
CA LYS A 286 5.83 -16.37 -4.62
C LYS A 286 4.35 -16.33 -5.05
N ALA A 287 4.00 -15.44 -5.97
CA ALA A 287 2.66 -15.38 -6.54
C ALA A 287 2.50 -16.42 -7.63
N ASP A 288 1.45 -17.24 -7.54
CA ASP A 288 1.17 -18.30 -8.51
C ASP A 288 0.58 -17.74 -9.82
N GLY A 289 0.67 -18.55 -10.89
CA GLY A 289 0.03 -18.30 -12.19
C GLY A 289 0.91 -17.53 -13.17
N ASP A 290 0.42 -17.44 -14.42
CA ASP A 290 1.14 -16.84 -15.56
C ASP A 290 1.23 -15.32 -15.45
N ASN A 291 0.35 -14.69 -14.66
CA ASN A 291 0.37 -13.25 -14.39
C ASN A 291 0.33 -13.02 -12.85
N PRO A 292 1.49 -13.02 -12.19
CA PRO A 292 1.60 -12.84 -10.74
C PRO A 292 0.93 -11.55 -10.23
N VAL A 293 1.03 -10.46 -10.98
CA VAL A 293 0.42 -9.18 -10.62
C VAL A 293 -1.10 -9.33 -10.55
N ARG A 294 -1.72 -9.83 -11.62
CA ARG A 294 -3.17 -10.05 -11.68
C ARG A 294 -3.65 -11.05 -10.63
N THR A 295 -2.89 -12.11 -10.38
CA THR A 295 -3.19 -13.08 -9.31
C THR A 295 -3.30 -12.41 -7.94
N LEU A 296 -2.36 -11.52 -7.59
CA LEU A 296 -2.38 -10.81 -6.33
C LEU A 296 -3.47 -9.74 -6.26
N GLU A 297 -3.78 -9.08 -7.38
CA GLU A 297 -4.89 -8.12 -7.50
C GLU A 297 -6.23 -8.80 -7.24
N LEU A 298 -6.48 -9.92 -7.90
CA LEU A 298 -7.68 -10.75 -7.68
C LEU A 298 -7.76 -11.29 -6.25
N ALA A 299 -6.64 -11.74 -5.68
CA ALA A 299 -6.60 -12.20 -4.30
C ALA A 299 -7.00 -11.09 -3.31
N ALA A 300 -6.59 -9.85 -3.56
CA ALA A 300 -6.94 -8.71 -2.71
C ALA A 300 -8.44 -8.37 -2.80
N LEU A 301 -8.98 -8.30 -4.02
CA LEU A 301 -10.41 -8.05 -4.24
C LEU A 301 -11.27 -9.17 -3.62
N THR A 302 -10.90 -10.44 -3.85
CA THR A 302 -11.59 -11.61 -3.27
C THR A 302 -11.55 -11.60 -1.74
N ALA A 303 -10.40 -11.32 -1.14
CA ALA A 303 -10.27 -11.29 0.31
C ALA A 303 -11.15 -10.18 0.94
N ALA A 304 -11.27 -9.04 0.29
CA ALA A 304 -12.18 -7.99 0.73
C ALA A 304 -13.64 -8.40 0.61
N SER A 305 -14.08 -8.96 -0.53
CA SER A 305 -15.45 -9.44 -0.72
C SER A 305 -15.83 -10.58 0.23
N LEU A 306 -14.84 -11.37 0.68
CA LEU A 306 -15.04 -12.40 1.71
C LEU A 306 -15.01 -11.84 3.14
N GLY A 307 -14.81 -10.52 3.31
CA GLY A 307 -14.77 -9.88 4.62
C GLY A 307 -13.50 -10.13 5.43
N HIS A 308 -12.43 -10.64 4.81
CA HIS A 308 -11.17 -10.87 5.51
C HIS A 308 -10.51 -9.57 5.95
N PHE A 309 -10.72 -8.49 5.21
CA PHE A 309 -10.36 -7.12 5.58
C PHE A 309 -11.21 -6.10 4.81
N THR A 310 -11.29 -4.88 5.35
CA THR A 310 -11.86 -3.72 4.68
C THR A 310 -10.77 -2.66 4.59
N PRO A 311 -10.47 -2.10 3.42
CA PRO A 311 -9.48 -1.06 3.29
C PRO A 311 -9.93 0.21 4.02
N ALA A 312 -8.98 0.92 4.62
CA ALA A 312 -9.20 2.28 5.10
C ALA A 312 -8.73 3.26 4.02
N VAL A 313 -9.55 4.26 3.71
CA VAL A 313 -9.24 5.26 2.69
C VAL A 313 -9.35 6.68 3.25
N GLN A 314 -8.44 7.54 2.83
CA GLN A 314 -8.47 8.97 3.09
C GLN A 314 -8.63 9.70 1.75
N ARG A 315 -9.76 10.38 1.58
CA ARG A 315 -10.15 11.02 0.32
C ARG A 315 -9.72 12.49 0.31
N PHE A 316 -9.21 12.92 -0.84
CA PHE A 316 -8.95 14.31 -1.17
C PHE A 316 -9.63 14.64 -2.51
N PRO A 317 -10.17 15.83 -2.71
CA PRO A 317 -10.58 16.30 -4.04
C PRO A 317 -9.41 16.23 -5.03
N LEU A 318 -9.66 15.92 -6.29
CA LEU A 318 -8.63 15.91 -7.34
C LEU A 318 -7.83 17.23 -7.35
N ALA A 319 -8.52 18.36 -7.22
CA ALA A 319 -7.90 19.68 -7.17
C ALA A 319 -6.90 19.86 -6.01
N GLU A 320 -6.98 19.04 -4.99
CA GLU A 320 -6.11 19.07 -3.80
C GLU A 320 -4.97 18.04 -3.87
N ALA A 321 -4.59 17.57 -5.06
CA ALA A 321 -3.53 16.57 -5.22
C ALA A 321 -2.20 17.00 -4.56
N ALA A 322 -1.84 18.28 -4.62
CA ALA A 322 -0.67 18.81 -3.91
C ALA A 322 -0.79 18.65 -2.38
N ALA A 323 -1.97 18.89 -1.81
CA ALA A 323 -2.22 18.71 -0.38
C ALA A 323 -2.17 17.22 0.01
N ALA A 324 -2.71 16.33 -0.84
CA ALA A 324 -2.67 14.88 -0.65
C ALA A 324 -1.21 14.36 -0.62
N HIS A 325 -0.35 14.84 -1.53
CA HIS A 325 1.07 14.50 -1.55
C HIS A 325 1.78 14.98 -0.29
N ARG A 326 1.62 16.26 0.10
CA ARG A 326 2.20 16.79 1.34
C ARG A 326 1.75 16.03 2.59
N ALA A 327 0.46 15.68 2.67
CA ALA A 327 -0.05 14.92 3.80
C ALA A 327 0.58 13.52 3.88
N LEU A 328 0.83 12.88 2.73
CA LEU A 328 1.49 11.59 2.67
C LEU A 328 2.97 11.69 3.07
N GLU A 329 3.70 12.69 2.55
CA GLU A 329 5.11 12.95 2.85
C GLU A 329 5.34 13.30 4.32
N SER A 330 4.47 14.11 4.91
CA SER A 330 4.51 14.46 6.34
C SER A 330 3.97 13.36 7.26
N ARG A 331 3.58 12.20 6.69
CA ARG A 331 2.97 11.09 7.44
C ARG A 331 1.71 11.49 8.22
N ALA A 332 0.97 12.50 7.74
CA ALA A 332 -0.28 12.96 8.35
C ALA A 332 -1.50 12.14 7.92
N THR A 333 -1.31 11.05 7.17
CA THR A 333 -2.39 10.25 6.60
C THR A 333 -2.67 8.97 7.38
N MET A 334 -3.89 8.45 7.21
CA MET A 334 -4.34 7.13 7.69
C MET A 334 -5.02 6.37 6.55
N GLY A 335 -4.67 5.09 6.39
CA GLY A 335 -5.17 4.29 5.26
C GLY A 335 -4.53 4.66 3.93
N LYS A 336 -5.20 4.29 2.83
CA LYS A 336 -4.81 4.65 1.47
C LYS A 336 -5.27 6.06 1.12
N VAL A 337 -4.38 6.89 0.61
CA VAL A 337 -4.73 8.21 0.05
C VAL A 337 -5.33 8.03 -1.34
N VAL A 338 -6.47 8.69 -1.58
CA VAL A 338 -7.23 8.60 -2.83
C VAL A 338 -7.69 10.00 -3.25
N LEU A 339 -7.50 10.34 -4.51
CA LEU A 339 -8.05 11.53 -5.14
C LEU A 339 -9.43 11.22 -5.73
N VAL A 340 -10.37 12.15 -5.55
CA VAL A 340 -11.74 12.05 -6.07
C VAL A 340 -11.95 13.23 -7.03
N PRO A 341 -12.19 12.98 -8.32
CA PRO A 341 -12.46 14.00 -9.32
C PRO A 341 -13.69 14.87 -9.07
#